data_c865a70e6d685b0e1ce4db976b0878b1
#
_entry.id   c865a70e6d685b0e1ce4db976b0878b1
#
_cell.length_a   1.000
_cell.length_b   1.000
_cell.length_c   1.000
_cell.angle_alpha   90.00
_cell.angle_beta   90.00
_cell.angle_gamma   90.00
#
_symmetry.space_group_name_H-M   'P 1'
#
loop_
_entity.id
_entity.type
_entity.pdbx_description
1 polymer ?
#
loop_
_entity_poly.entity_id
_entity_poly.type
_entity_poly.pdbx_seq_one_letter_code
_entity_poly.pdbx_strand_id
1 'polypeptide(L)' 'RLPERCREVFIRIREEKQSYAQVAEELGISMNTVDAQLQKAITRLKEMICRAEID' A
#
# COMPACT_ATOMS: atom_id res chain seq x y z
N ARG A 1 -7.51 -10.25 -1.11
CA ARG A 1 -7.83 -9.24 -0.12
C ARG A 1 -6.57 -8.78 0.61
N LEU A 2 -6.34 -7.49 0.66
CA LEU A 2 -5.14 -6.95 1.26
C LEU A 2 -5.19 -7.00 2.78
N PRO A 3 -4.03 -7.24 3.42
CA PRO A 3 -3.96 -7.06 4.87
C PRO A 3 -4.35 -5.63 5.23
N GLU A 4 -4.93 -5.49 6.40
CA GLU A 4 -5.44 -4.20 6.84
C GLU A 4 -4.36 -3.10 6.83
N ARG A 5 -3.16 -3.41 7.30
CA ARG A 5 -2.08 -2.44 7.36
C ARG A 5 -1.66 -2.00 5.95
N CYS A 6 -1.55 -2.94 5.03
CA CYS A 6 -1.16 -2.62 3.66
C CYS A 6 -2.21 -1.72 2.99
N ARG A 7 -3.47 -2.02 3.22
CA ARG A 7 -4.55 -1.23 2.65
C ARG A 7 -4.55 0.19 3.22
N GLU A 8 -4.31 0.32 4.51
CA GLU A 8 -4.27 1.62 5.14
C GLU A 8 -3.14 2.48 4.58
N VAL A 9 -1.95 1.90 4.43
CA VAL A 9 -0.83 2.62 3.85
C VAL A 9 -1.14 3.05 2.43
N PHE A 10 -1.71 2.16 1.65
CA PHE A 10 -2.05 2.45 0.26
C PHE A 10 -3.02 3.62 0.17
N ILE A 11 -4.07 3.59 0.98
CA ILE A 11 -5.08 4.64 0.97
C ILE A 11 -4.48 5.99 1.37
N ARG A 12 -3.66 6.01 2.42
CA ARG A 12 -3.07 7.27 2.89
C ARG A 12 -2.21 7.91 1.82
N ILE A 13 -1.43 7.11 1.13
CA ILE A 13 -0.52 7.64 0.11
C ILE A 13 -1.27 8.03 -1.16
N ARG A 14 -2.20 7.20 -1.61
CA ARG A 14 -2.87 7.43 -2.88
C ARG A 14 -4.04 8.39 -2.78
N GLU A 15 -4.86 8.26 -1.76
CA GLU A 15 -6.06 9.08 -1.65
C GLU A 15 -5.86 10.33 -0.82
N GLU A 16 -5.12 10.22 0.28
CA GLU A 16 -4.86 11.37 1.13
C GLU A 16 -3.59 12.10 0.72
N LYS A 17 -2.84 11.51 -0.22
CA LYS A 17 -1.63 12.10 -0.77
C LYS A 17 -0.60 12.45 0.29
N GLN A 18 -0.51 11.64 1.31
CA GLN A 18 0.50 11.84 2.35
C GLN A 18 1.85 11.33 1.86
N SER A 19 2.92 11.93 2.39
CA SER A 19 4.25 11.48 2.05
C SER A 19 4.59 10.20 2.83
N TYR A 20 5.59 9.48 2.33
CA TYR A 20 6.08 8.28 3.03
C TYR A 20 6.49 8.61 4.45
N ALA A 21 7.19 9.74 4.63
CA ALA A 21 7.64 10.14 5.97
C ALA A 21 6.47 10.40 6.89
N GLN A 22 5.44 11.06 6.38
CA GLN A 22 4.27 11.36 7.18
C GLN A 22 3.52 10.10 7.59
N VAL A 23 3.34 9.18 6.66
CA VAL A 23 2.66 7.92 6.95
C VAL A 23 3.47 7.12 7.96
N ALA A 24 4.78 7.06 7.79
CA ALA A 24 5.66 6.34 8.70
C ALA A 24 5.52 6.88 10.12
N GLU A 25 5.49 8.20 10.25
CA GLU A 25 5.37 8.83 11.55
C GLU A 25 4.02 8.52 12.20
N GLU A 26 2.96 8.62 11.44
CA GLU A 26 1.62 8.36 11.97
C GLU A 26 1.41 6.92 12.38
N LEU A 27 2.00 5.99 11.66
CA LEU A 27 1.85 4.58 11.95
C LEU A 27 2.93 4.04 12.89
N GLY A 28 3.94 4.86 13.19
CA GLY A 28 5.02 4.43 14.08
C GLY A 28 5.93 3.40 13.46
N ILE A 29 6.17 3.48 12.16
CA ILE A 29 7.03 2.55 11.44
C ILE A 29 8.06 3.32 10.63
N SER A 30 9.03 2.61 10.06
CA SER A 30 10.06 3.27 9.25
C SER A 30 9.55 3.53 7.84
N MET A 31 10.21 4.45 7.15
CA MET A 31 9.86 4.72 5.75
C MET A 31 10.08 3.50 4.88
N ASN A 32 11.09 2.69 5.18
CA ASN A 32 11.31 1.46 4.45
C ASN A 32 10.14 0.51 4.61
N THR A 33 9.56 0.47 5.80
CA THR A 33 8.39 -0.37 6.04
C THR A 33 7.18 0.15 5.26
N VAL A 34 7.02 1.48 5.19
CA VAL A 34 5.94 2.06 4.40
C VAL A 34 6.09 1.65 2.93
N ASP A 35 7.29 1.76 2.40
CA ASP A 35 7.54 1.39 1.02
C ASP A 35 7.25 -0.08 0.78
N ALA A 36 7.68 -0.94 1.69
CA ALA A 36 7.43 -2.38 1.55
C ALA A 36 5.94 -2.69 1.57
N GLN A 37 5.18 -2.04 2.44
CA GLN A 37 3.75 -2.26 2.50
C GLN A 37 3.07 -1.77 1.23
N LEU A 38 3.50 -0.62 0.72
CA LEU A 38 2.94 -0.09 -0.49
C LEU A 38 3.21 -1.00 -1.69
N GLN A 39 4.44 -1.49 -1.81
CA GLN A 39 4.79 -2.40 -2.90
C GLN A 39 3.98 -3.69 -2.83
N LYS A 40 3.78 -4.21 -1.63
CA LYS A 40 2.98 -5.41 -1.45
C LYS A 40 1.54 -5.16 -1.91
N ALA A 41 0.98 -4.01 -1.55
CA ALA A 41 -0.38 -3.67 -1.95
C ALA A 41 -0.50 -3.56 -3.47
N ILE A 42 0.46 -2.89 -4.10
CA ILE A 42 0.45 -2.71 -5.53
C ILE A 42 0.56 -4.06 -6.24
N THR A 43 1.45 -4.93 -5.76
CA THR A 43 1.63 -6.25 -6.35
C THR A 43 0.35 -7.06 -6.27
N ARG A 44 -0.32 -7.04 -5.12
CA ARG A 44 -1.58 -7.76 -4.96
C ARG A 44 -2.65 -7.25 -5.91
N LEU A 45 -2.76 -5.93 -6.02
CA LEU A 45 -3.75 -5.35 -6.92
C LEU A 45 -3.47 -5.70 -8.36
N LYS A 46 -2.22 -5.70 -8.75
CA LYS A 46 -1.84 -6.08 -10.11
C LYS A 46 -2.21 -7.52 -10.41
N GLU A 47 -1.98 -8.41 -9.46
CA GLU A 47 -2.31 -9.82 -9.64
C GLU A 47 -3.80 -10.00 -9.84
N MET A 48 -4.61 -9.28 -9.06
CA MET A 48 -6.04 -9.37 -9.18
C MET A 48 -6.54 -8.86 -10.53
N ILE A 49 -5.97 -7.75 -10.99
CA ILE A 49 -6.34 -7.18 -12.27
C ILE A 49 -5.93 -8.09 -13.42
N CYS A 50 -4.72 -8.63 -13.36
CA CYS A 50 -4.23 -9.53 -14.40
C CYS A 50 -5.10 -10.77 -14.50
N ARG A 51 -5.53 -11.32 -13.38
CA ARG A 51 -6.41 -12.48 -13.38
C ARG A 51 -7.72 -12.17 -14.07
N ALA A 52 -8.28 -11.01 -13.75
CA ALA A 52 -9.55 -10.61 -14.33
C ALA A 52 -9.44 -10.44 -15.83
N GLU A 53 -8.31 -9.95 -16.30
CA GLU A 53 -8.10 -9.74 -17.72
C GLU A 53 -7.90 -11.05 -18.49
N ILE A 54 -7.17 -11.97 -17.88
CA ILE A 54 -6.87 -13.23 -18.53
C ILE A 54 -8.11 -14.10 -18.63
N ASP A 55 -8.95 -14.05 -17.64
CA ASP A 55 -10.19 -14.81 -17.65
C ASP A 55 -11.24 -14.14 -18.52
#